data_1b33785efcfc4d7d00ab9c842359cd59
#
_entry.id   1b33785efcfc4d7d00ab9c842359cd59
#
_cell.length_a   1.000
_cell.length_b   1.000
_cell.length_c   1.000
_cell.angle_alpha   90.00
_cell.angle_beta   90.00
_cell.angle_gamma   90.00
#
_symmetry.space_group_name_H-M   'P 1'
#
loop_
_entity.id
_entity.type
_entity.pdbx_description
1 polymer ?
#
loop_
_entity_poly.entity_id
_entity_poly.type
_entity_poly.pdbx_seq_one_letter_code
_entity_poly.pdbx_strand_id
1 'polypeptide(L)'
;MVRGRAVVLRLTLASLGTAAAVAAAAAAPADAHAAFTQAWPAFALVAGLLLVGAAAAADGIFEAAGAWIARAPGGPVVLLCGLLLLDAAVTVVLNLDTAVVFMTPVLLHAARRRLLGEGPFLYGAVFMANSASLLLPGSNLTNLIVLAHEQVSGGTFAARLAPAWTVAVVLTIAFVAVVHRSSLRRRPGGNSEPATAWRARTLLPIAAAGVLVLALSRPALPVLALGVAVALGTGIGVRGSLRAASPLLLLGVLGVAVALGALARAADVGHLVVHSGRWETAWVAAAAAVLVNNLPAAVMLSAHLPAHPRALLLGLDLGPNLAVTGSLSAVLWHRVATASGARPSVVRYSAYGIVLAPLTIAAALLVTSA
;
A
#
# COMPACT_ATOMS: atom_id res chain seq x y z
N MET A 1 22.17 -1.79 -17.71
CA MET A 1 21.60 -0.42 -17.77
C MET A 1 20.47 -0.19 -16.77
N VAL A 2 19.49 -1.08 -16.59
CA VAL A 2 18.33 -0.88 -15.70
C VAL A 2 18.71 -0.74 -14.21
N ARG A 3 19.67 -1.52 -13.70
CA ARG A 3 20.11 -1.44 -12.29
C ARG A 3 20.75 -0.10 -11.92
N GLY A 4 21.54 0.51 -12.81
CA GLY A 4 22.16 1.81 -12.56
C GLY A 4 21.15 2.95 -12.46
N ARG A 5 20.15 2.98 -13.34
CA ARG A 5 19.07 4.00 -13.31
C ARG A 5 18.24 3.94 -12.03
N ALA A 6 17.99 2.75 -11.49
CA ALA A 6 17.25 2.59 -10.24
C ALA A 6 18.02 3.10 -9.01
N VAL A 7 19.34 2.91 -8.99
CA VAL A 7 20.20 3.44 -7.90
C VAL A 7 20.26 4.97 -7.99
N VAL A 8 20.50 5.52 -9.17
CA VAL A 8 20.52 6.98 -9.39
C VAL A 8 19.22 7.61 -8.92
N LEU A 9 18.07 7.07 -9.33
CA LEU A 9 16.76 7.61 -8.91
C LEU A 9 16.56 7.59 -7.39
N ARG A 10 16.97 6.50 -6.71
CA ARG A 10 16.87 6.42 -5.24
C ARG A 10 17.76 7.45 -4.55
N LEU A 11 18.98 7.62 -5.04
CA LEU A 11 19.90 8.64 -4.53
C LEU A 11 19.37 10.05 -4.78
N THR A 12 18.85 10.33 -5.98
CA THR A 12 18.27 11.64 -6.32
C THR A 12 17.05 11.94 -5.42
N LEU A 13 16.14 10.99 -5.23
CA LEU A 13 14.99 11.18 -4.34
C LEU A 13 15.41 11.36 -2.88
N ALA A 14 16.39 10.59 -2.40
CA ALA A 14 16.94 10.76 -1.06
C ALA A 14 17.57 12.14 -0.89
N SER A 15 18.40 12.56 -1.83
CA SER A 15 19.08 13.87 -1.78
C SER A 15 18.09 15.03 -1.86
N LEU A 16 17.14 14.99 -2.79
CA LEU A 16 16.12 16.04 -2.94
C LEU A 16 15.19 16.11 -1.73
N GLY A 17 14.73 14.96 -1.21
CA GLY A 17 13.88 14.92 -0.03
C GLY A 17 14.61 15.42 1.21
N THR A 18 15.86 15.00 1.42
CA THR A 18 16.68 15.47 2.56
C THR A 18 16.95 16.97 2.45
N ALA A 19 17.32 17.46 1.26
CA ALA A 19 17.54 18.88 1.04
C ALA A 19 16.26 19.71 1.28
N ALA A 20 15.10 19.22 0.83
CA ALA A 20 13.82 19.85 1.07
C ALA A 20 13.46 19.91 2.57
N ALA A 21 13.69 18.80 3.30
CA ALA A 21 13.49 18.77 4.76
C ALA A 21 14.41 19.73 5.50
N VAL A 22 15.69 19.81 5.11
CA VAL A 22 16.66 20.75 5.70
C VAL A 22 16.25 22.19 5.41
N ALA A 23 15.84 22.51 4.19
CA ALA A 23 15.34 23.83 3.82
C ALA A 23 14.09 24.21 4.62
N ALA A 24 13.14 23.29 4.79
CA ALA A 24 11.95 23.48 5.62
C ALA A 24 12.30 23.72 7.11
N ALA A 25 13.26 22.93 7.65
CA ALA A 25 13.72 23.10 9.03
C ALA A 25 14.45 24.44 9.25
N ALA A 26 15.14 24.95 8.23
CA ALA A 26 15.76 26.28 8.29
C ALA A 26 14.75 27.42 8.20
N ALA A 27 13.72 27.27 7.35
CA ALA A 27 12.71 28.32 7.09
C ALA A 27 11.60 28.35 8.16
N ALA A 28 11.13 27.17 8.63
CA ALA A 28 10.01 27.04 9.56
C ALA A 28 10.29 25.85 10.52
N PRO A 29 11.20 26.00 11.49
CA PRO A 29 11.69 24.89 12.32
C PRO A 29 10.57 24.22 13.15
N ALA A 30 9.64 24.99 13.69
CA ALA A 30 8.51 24.44 14.45
C ALA A 30 7.59 23.58 13.58
N ASP A 31 7.23 24.04 12.39
CA ASP A 31 6.37 23.33 11.46
C ASP A 31 7.05 22.08 10.89
N ALA A 32 8.36 22.17 10.58
CA ALA A 32 9.16 21.04 10.13
C ALA A 32 9.27 19.97 11.22
N HIS A 33 9.48 20.37 12.48
CA HIS A 33 9.50 19.45 13.61
C HIS A 33 8.15 18.77 13.82
N ALA A 34 7.06 19.52 13.75
CA ALA A 34 5.70 18.98 13.85
C ALA A 34 5.40 17.99 12.72
N ALA A 35 5.76 18.32 11.46
CA ALA A 35 5.60 17.43 10.32
C ALA A 35 6.44 16.14 10.47
N PHE A 36 7.68 16.25 10.92
CA PHE A 36 8.53 15.10 11.20
C PHE A 36 7.94 14.21 12.29
N THR A 37 7.53 14.79 13.42
CA THR A 37 6.95 14.05 14.55
C THR A 37 5.68 13.30 14.15
N GLN A 38 4.88 13.90 13.29
CA GLN A 38 3.68 13.26 12.72
C GLN A 38 4.03 12.09 11.79
N ALA A 39 5.04 12.22 10.94
CA ALA A 39 5.30 11.28 9.86
C ALA A 39 6.24 10.12 10.24
N TRP A 40 7.31 10.34 11.02
CA TRP A 40 8.36 9.35 11.24
C TRP A 40 7.88 7.99 11.79
N PRO A 41 6.83 7.92 12.67
CA PRO A 41 6.39 6.63 13.20
C PRO A 41 5.84 5.71 12.09
N ALA A 42 5.14 6.30 11.11
CA ALA A 42 4.61 5.56 9.97
C ALA A 42 5.75 4.93 9.14
N PHE A 43 6.82 5.69 8.87
CA PHE A 43 7.98 5.19 8.13
C PHE A 43 8.75 4.11 8.89
N ALA A 44 8.88 4.24 10.21
CA ALA A 44 9.50 3.21 11.05
C ALA A 44 8.68 1.90 11.03
N LEU A 45 7.35 1.98 11.14
CA LEU A 45 6.48 0.82 11.03
C LEU A 45 6.65 0.11 9.69
N VAL A 46 6.55 0.85 8.60
CA VAL A 46 6.66 0.26 7.25
C VAL A 46 8.03 -0.36 7.01
N ALA A 47 9.11 0.26 7.50
CA ALA A 47 10.43 -0.37 7.43
C ALA A 47 10.44 -1.74 8.10
N GLY A 48 9.82 -1.88 9.28
CA GLY A 48 9.67 -3.15 9.99
C GLY A 48 8.84 -4.16 9.18
N LEU A 49 7.68 -3.75 8.67
CA LEU A 49 6.79 -4.62 7.87
C LEU A 49 7.45 -5.07 6.56
N LEU A 50 8.22 -4.19 5.89
CA LEU A 50 8.99 -4.56 4.70
C LEU A 50 10.05 -5.61 5.00
N LEU A 51 10.70 -5.54 6.16
CA LEU A 51 11.67 -6.56 6.60
C LEU A 51 10.99 -7.91 6.88
N VAL A 52 9.85 -7.92 7.58
CA VAL A 52 9.04 -9.13 7.79
C VAL A 52 8.57 -9.71 6.46
N GLY A 53 8.05 -8.88 5.56
CA GLY A 53 7.59 -9.28 4.23
C GLY A 53 8.70 -9.87 3.36
N ALA A 54 9.90 -9.29 3.41
CA ALA A 54 11.06 -9.81 2.69
C ALA A 54 11.52 -11.18 3.21
N ALA A 55 11.45 -11.38 4.52
CA ALA A 55 11.72 -12.67 5.13
C ALA A 55 10.67 -13.72 4.72
N ALA A 56 9.41 -13.35 4.72
CA ALA A 56 8.32 -14.21 4.26
C ALA A 56 8.46 -14.61 2.79
N ALA A 57 8.87 -13.66 1.94
CA ALA A 57 9.17 -13.93 0.54
C ALA A 57 10.37 -14.86 0.37
N ALA A 58 11.45 -14.65 1.13
CA ALA A 58 12.63 -15.52 1.12
C ALA A 58 12.31 -16.95 1.61
N ASP A 59 11.32 -17.10 2.50
CA ASP A 59 10.80 -18.40 2.93
C ASP A 59 9.80 -19.03 1.93
N GLY A 60 9.42 -18.34 0.85
CA GLY A 60 8.53 -18.85 -0.21
C GLY A 60 7.05 -18.88 0.18
N ILE A 61 6.63 -18.16 1.23
CA ILE A 61 5.26 -18.22 1.76
C ILE A 61 4.25 -17.71 0.73
N PHE A 62 4.55 -16.59 0.06
CA PHE A 62 3.61 -15.99 -0.90
C PHE A 62 3.44 -16.87 -2.14
N GLU A 63 4.53 -17.44 -2.65
CA GLU A 63 4.52 -18.35 -3.78
C GLU A 63 3.77 -19.65 -3.44
N ALA A 64 3.99 -20.19 -2.24
CA ALA A 64 3.29 -21.39 -1.78
C ALA A 64 1.79 -21.16 -1.62
N ALA A 65 1.38 -20.02 -1.02
CA ALA A 65 -0.02 -19.65 -0.87
C ALA A 65 -0.68 -19.42 -2.24
N GLY A 66 -0.03 -18.70 -3.15
CA GLY A 66 -0.51 -18.49 -4.51
C GLY A 66 -0.63 -19.81 -5.30
N ALA A 67 0.36 -20.69 -5.17
CA ALA A 67 0.34 -22.03 -5.81
C ALA A 67 -0.76 -22.93 -5.23
N TRP A 68 -1.04 -22.82 -3.92
CA TRP A 68 -2.14 -23.56 -3.29
C TRP A 68 -3.49 -23.10 -3.85
N ILE A 69 -3.73 -21.79 -3.94
CA ILE A 69 -4.95 -21.22 -4.54
C ILE A 69 -5.05 -21.64 -6.03
N ALA A 70 -3.93 -21.62 -6.76
CA ALA A 70 -3.93 -21.99 -8.17
C ALA A 70 -4.26 -23.49 -8.42
N ARG A 71 -4.15 -24.35 -7.40
CA ARG A 71 -4.57 -25.77 -7.48
C ARG A 71 -6.03 -25.99 -7.12
N ALA A 72 -6.66 -25.03 -6.43
CA ALA A 72 -8.06 -25.17 -6.04
C ALA A 72 -8.94 -25.40 -7.28
N PRO A 73 -9.94 -26.29 -7.18
CA PRO A 73 -10.89 -26.52 -8.25
C PRO A 73 -11.68 -25.23 -8.50
N GLY A 74 -11.92 -24.91 -9.78
CA GLY A 74 -12.69 -23.71 -10.13
C GLY A 74 -12.23 -23.08 -11.44
N GLY A 75 -13.06 -22.20 -11.94
CA GLY A 75 -12.79 -21.44 -13.15
C GLY A 75 -11.84 -20.24 -12.93
N PRO A 76 -11.51 -19.51 -13.99
CA PRO A 76 -10.62 -18.36 -13.92
C PRO A 76 -11.07 -17.25 -12.95
N VAL A 77 -12.39 -17.09 -12.77
CA VAL A 77 -12.95 -16.12 -11.82
C VAL A 77 -12.67 -16.52 -10.38
N VAL A 78 -12.81 -17.81 -10.04
CA VAL A 78 -12.52 -18.33 -8.69
C VAL A 78 -11.02 -18.15 -8.38
N LEU A 79 -10.15 -18.44 -9.34
CA LEU A 79 -8.72 -18.18 -9.20
C LEU A 79 -8.42 -16.69 -8.98
N LEU A 80 -9.02 -15.81 -9.77
CA LEU A 80 -8.85 -14.37 -9.62
C LEU A 80 -9.31 -13.91 -8.23
N CYS A 81 -10.51 -14.29 -7.80
CA CYS A 81 -11.02 -13.95 -6.47
C CYS A 81 -10.10 -14.44 -5.35
N GLY A 82 -9.67 -15.69 -5.40
CA GLY A 82 -8.78 -16.26 -4.39
C GLY A 82 -7.43 -15.53 -4.31
N LEU A 83 -6.83 -15.21 -5.45
CA LEU A 83 -5.56 -14.50 -5.50
C LEU A 83 -5.70 -13.03 -5.07
N LEU A 84 -6.78 -12.35 -5.43
CA LEU A 84 -7.03 -10.98 -4.98
C LEU A 84 -7.37 -10.93 -3.48
N LEU A 85 -8.06 -11.92 -2.93
CA LEU A 85 -8.29 -12.03 -1.49
C LEU A 85 -6.98 -12.33 -0.73
N LEU A 86 -6.08 -13.15 -1.30
CA LEU A 86 -4.76 -13.35 -0.73
C LEU A 86 -3.95 -12.04 -0.74
N ASP A 87 -3.99 -11.29 -1.84
CA ASP A 87 -3.35 -9.99 -1.96
C ASP A 87 -3.91 -8.98 -0.94
N ALA A 88 -5.23 -8.97 -0.76
CA ALA A 88 -5.90 -8.18 0.28
C ALA A 88 -5.42 -8.56 1.69
N ALA A 89 -5.32 -9.86 2.00
CA ALA A 89 -4.84 -10.34 3.29
C ALA A 89 -3.37 -9.93 3.55
N VAL A 90 -2.51 -10.06 2.55
CA VAL A 90 -1.11 -9.62 2.62
C VAL A 90 -1.03 -8.10 2.82
N THR A 91 -1.84 -7.33 2.11
CA THR A 91 -1.92 -5.87 2.25
C THR A 91 -2.32 -5.47 3.67
N VAL A 92 -3.35 -6.09 4.21
CA VAL A 92 -3.85 -5.80 5.56
C VAL A 92 -2.78 -6.06 6.62
N VAL A 93 -2.06 -7.18 6.53
CA VAL A 93 -1.10 -7.60 7.56
C VAL A 93 0.27 -6.95 7.40
N LEU A 94 0.75 -6.79 6.17
CA LEU A 94 2.11 -6.35 5.88
C LEU A 94 2.22 -4.94 5.27
N ASN A 95 1.21 -4.41 4.68
CA ASN A 95 1.00 -3.14 3.97
C ASN A 95 0.94 -3.27 2.44
N LEU A 96 0.44 -2.18 1.81
CA LEU A 96 0.23 -2.12 0.35
C LEU A 96 1.55 -2.17 -0.45
N ASP A 97 2.62 -1.57 0.02
CA ASP A 97 3.91 -1.57 -0.70
C ASP A 97 4.52 -2.96 -0.72
N THR A 98 4.45 -3.67 0.41
CA THR A 98 4.88 -5.07 0.54
C THR A 98 4.03 -5.98 -0.35
N ALA A 99 2.70 -5.82 -0.29
CA ALA A 99 1.77 -6.61 -1.10
C ALA A 99 2.08 -6.44 -2.59
N VAL A 100 2.17 -5.22 -3.09
CA VAL A 100 2.48 -4.94 -4.50
C VAL A 100 3.80 -5.57 -4.95
N VAL A 101 4.84 -5.50 -4.13
CA VAL A 101 6.16 -6.02 -4.49
C VAL A 101 6.18 -7.54 -4.56
N PHE A 102 5.54 -8.23 -3.62
CA PHE A 102 5.60 -9.69 -3.53
C PHE A 102 4.42 -10.39 -4.20
N MET A 103 3.22 -9.81 -4.16
CA MET A 103 2.04 -10.45 -4.73
C MET A 103 1.89 -10.25 -6.25
N THR A 104 2.37 -9.12 -6.81
CA THR A 104 2.31 -8.93 -8.27
C THR A 104 2.98 -10.08 -9.05
N PRO A 105 4.21 -10.51 -8.73
CA PRO A 105 4.83 -11.67 -9.38
C PRO A 105 4.04 -12.97 -9.17
N VAL A 106 3.51 -13.19 -7.97
CA VAL A 106 2.72 -14.40 -7.64
C VAL A 106 1.46 -14.47 -8.49
N LEU A 107 0.71 -13.37 -8.59
CA LEU A 107 -0.50 -13.29 -9.40
C LEU A 107 -0.22 -13.52 -10.88
N LEU A 108 0.83 -12.87 -11.42
CA LEU A 108 1.25 -13.04 -12.81
C LEU A 108 1.70 -14.47 -13.10
N HIS A 109 2.47 -15.07 -12.19
CA HIS A 109 2.94 -16.45 -12.32
C HIS A 109 1.76 -17.44 -12.33
N ALA A 110 0.79 -17.28 -11.42
CA ALA A 110 -0.41 -18.11 -11.38
C ALA A 110 -1.25 -17.97 -12.67
N ALA A 111 -1.39 -16.76 -13.22
CA ALA A 111 -2.07 -16.54 -14.49
C ALA A 111 -1.39 -17.27 -15.65
N ARG A 112 -0.07 -17.12 -15.76
CA ARG A 112 0.73 -17.77 -16.80
C ARG A 112 0.66 -19.29 -16.75
N ARG A 113 0.77 -19.88 -15.55
CA ARG A 113 0.66 -21.33 -15.33
C ARG A 113 -0.69 -21.89 -15.77
N ARG A 114 -1.75 -21.11 -15.59
CA ARG A 114 -3.12 -21.49 -15.98
C ARG A 114 -3.45 -21.06 -17.41
N LEU A 115 -2.48 -20.58 -18.20
CA LEU A 115 -2.61 -20.08 -19.57
C LEU A 115 -3.71 -19.01 -19.71
N LEU A 116 -3.88 -18.16 -18.68
CA LEU A 116 -4.83 -17.08 -18.65
C LEU A 116 -4.18 -15.75 -19.07
N GLY A 117 -5.00 -14.80 -19.52
CA GLY A 117 -4.56 -13.46 -19.79
C GLY A 117 -4.06 -12.75 -18.51
N GLU A 118 -2.93 -12.08 -18.56
CA GLU A 118 -2.32 -11.43 -17.39
C GLU A 118 -3.09 -10.20 -16.89
N GLY A 119 -3.88 -9.54 -17.75
CA GLY A 119 -4.54 -8.26 -17.44
C GLY A 119 -5.30 -8.20 -16.11
N PRO A 120 -6.24 -9.12 -15.81
CA PRO A 120 -6.98 -9.09 -14.57
C PRO A 120 -6.09 -9.28 -13.33
N PHE A 121 -5.03 -10.06 -13.42
CA PHE A 121 -4.10 -10.32 -12.32
C PHE A 121 -3.12 -9.16 -12.15
N LEU A 122 -2.67 -8.57 -13.26
CA LEU A 122 -1.76 -7.43 -13.28
C LEU A 122 -2.38 -6.17 -12.65
N TYR A 123 -3.54 -5.73 -13.15
CA TYR A 123 -4.21 -4.54 -12.63
C TYR A 123 -4.94 -4.81 -11.32
N GLY A 124 -5.47 -6.04 -11.16
CA GLY A 124 -6.10 -6.47 -9.92
C GLY A 124 -5.16 -6.35 -8.72
N ALA A 125 -3.88 -6.70 -8.85
CA ALA A 125 -2.91 -6.62 -7.77
C ALA A 125 -2.79 -5.19 -7.20
N VAL A 126 -2.57 -4.18 -8.03
CA VAL A 126 -2.36 -2.82 -7.54
C VAL A 126 -3.65 -2.16 -7.06
N PHE A 127 -4.78 -2.41 -7.73
CA PHE A 127 -6.07 -1.88 -7.30
C PHE A 127 -6.52 -2.51 -5.98
N MET A 128 -6.27 -3.81 -5.81
CA MET A 128 -6.57 -4.51 -4.58
C MET A 128 -5.69 -4.03 -3.43
N ALA A 129 -4.40 -3.85 -3.64
CA ALA A 129 -3.50 -3.32 -2.62
C ALA A 129 -3.96 -1.95 -2.09
N ASN A 130 -4.34 -1.02 -2.98
CA ASN A 130 -4.89 0.27 -2.55
C ASN A 130 -6.24 0.09 -1.81
N SER A 131 -7.17 -0.72 -2.35
CA SER A 131 -8.50 -0.90 -1.74
C SER A 131 -8.45 -1.64 -0.40
N ALA A 132 -7.54 -2.61 -0.27
CA ALA A 132 -7.38 -3.40 0.95
C ALA A 132 -6.60 -2.67 2.04
N SER A 133 -5.90 -1.58 1.71
CA SER A 133 -5.07 -0.83 2.66
C SER A 133 -5.87 -0.04 3.71
N LEU A 134 -7.19 0.03 3.58
CA LEU A 134 -8.09 0.73 4.50
C LEU A 134 -8.27 0.05 5.87
N LEU A 135 -8.02 -1.28 6.01
CA LEU A 135 -8.52 -2.03 7.17
C LEU A 135 -7.72 -1.82 8.45
N LEU A 136 -6.40 -1.74 8.36
CA LEU A 136 -5.53 -1.58 9.54
C LEU A 136 -4.67 -0.32 9.45
N PRO A 137 -4.29 0.26 10.60
CA PRO A 137 -3.39 1.40 10.62
C PRO A 137 -2.07 1.13 9.88
N GLY A 138 -1.52 -0.07 10.02
CA GLY A 138 -0.24 -0.47 9.39
C GLY A 138 -0.35 -0.84 7.92
N SER A 139 -1.55 -1.02 7.37
CA SER A 139 -1.72 -1.41 5.97
C SER A 139 -1.45 -0.29 4.97
N ASN A 140 -1.45 0.98 5.43
CA ASN A 140 -0.99 2.13 4.67
C ASN A 140 -0.31 3.17 5.58
N LEU A 141 0.75 3.81 5.10
CA LEU A 141 1.40 4.93 5.79
C LEU A 141 0.44 6.12 6.03
N THR A 142 -0.47 6.37 5.09
CA THR A 142 -1.47 7.43 5.18
C THR A 142 -2.35 7.29 6.41
N ASN A 143 -2.77 6.06 6.75
CA ASN A 143 -3.59 5.76 7.91
C ASN A 143 -2.91 6.21 9.19
N LEU A 144 -1.62 5.88 9.34
CA LEU A 144 -0.86 6.25 10.53
C LEU A 144 -0.61 7.75 10.65
N ILE A 145 -0.38 8.42 9.51
CA ILE A 145 -0.16 9.87 9.48
C ILE A 145 -1.44 10.61 9.90
N VAL A 146 -2.58 10.22 9.36
CA VAL A 146 -3.88 10.81 9.73
C VAL A 146 -4.24 10.48 11.17
N LEU A 147 -3.97 9.25 11.63
CA LEU A 147 -4.23 8.80 13.00
C LEU A 147 -3.24 9.37 14.04
N ALA A 148 -2.18 10.06 13.62
CA ALA A 148 -1.23 10.64 14.57
C ALA A 148 -1.91 11.58 15.61
N HIS A 149 -3.06 12.14 15.24
CA HIS A 149 -3.90 12.98 16.12
C HIS A 149 -4.92 12.19 16.94
N GLU A 150 -5.14 10.92 16.66
CA GLU A 150 -6.10 10.07 17.37
C GLU A 150 -5.37 8.90 18.05
N GLN A 151 -5.68 8.67 19.33
CA GLN A 151 -5.15 7.51 20.08
C GLN A 151 -6.16 6.36 20.03
N VAL A 152 -6.33 5.74 18.87
CA VAL A 152 -7.19 4.57 18.69
C VAL A 152 -6.38 3.31 18.54
N SER A 153 -6.85 2.20 19.12
CA SER A 153 -6.25 0.89 18.86
C SER A 153 -6.52 0.44 17.43
N GLY A 154 -5.64 -0.40 16.88
CA GLY A 154 -5.82 -0.97 15.54
C GLY A 154 -7.14 -1.75 15.41
N GLY A 155 -7.60 -2.41 16.48
CA GLY A 155 -8.88 -3.12 16.49
C GLY A 155 -10.08 -2.16 16.38
N THR A 156 -10.05 -1.03 17.10
CA THR A 156 -11.10 0.01 16.98
C THR A 156 -11.11 0.64 15.60
N PHE A 157 -9.93 0.92 15.04
CA PHE A 157 -9.80 1.42 13.67
C PHE A 157 -10.40 0.43 12.66
N ALA A 158 -10.00 -0.85 12.75
CA ALA A 158 -10.52 -1.91 11.89
C ALA A 158 -12.05 -2.03 11.96
N ALA A 159 -12.62 -2.03 13.16
CA ALA A 159 -14.07 -2.13 13.35
C ALA A 159 -14.82 -0.97 12.66
N ARG A 160 -14.25 0.24 12.72
CA ARG A 160 -14.85 1.44 12.12
C ARG A 160 -14.76 1.45 10.58
N LEU A 161 -13.69 0.89 10.00
CA LEU A 161 -13.46 0.92 8.55
C LEU A 161 -13.78 -0.41 7.85
N ALA A 162 -14.09 -1.49 8.59
CA ALA A 162 -14.44 -2.78 8.01
C ALA A 162 -15.60 -2.73 6.99
N PRO A 163 -16.69 -1.97 7.20
CA PRO A 163 -17.73 -1.87 6.17
C PRO A 163 -17.23 -1.23 4.87
N ALA A 164 -16.50 -0.12 4.97
CA ALA A 164 -15.91 0.57 3.81
C ALA A 164 -14.89 -0.31 3.10
N TRP A 165 -14.03 -0.97 3.86
CA TRP A 165 -13.05 -1.94 3.35
C TRP A 165 -13.72 -3.08 2.58
N THR A 166 -14.76 -3.69 3.17
CA THR A 166 -15.49 -4.79 2.55
C THR A 166 -16.08 -4.36 1.20
N VAL A 167 -16.72 -3.20 1.16
CA VAL A 167 -17.30 -2.64 -0.07
C VAL A 167 -16.22 -2.35 -1.09
N ALA A 168 -15.10 -1.72 -0.71
CA ALA A 168 -14.00 -1.42 -1.61
C ALA A 168 -13.36 -2.68 -2.21
N VAL A 169 -13.12 -3.71 -1.40
CA VAL A 169 -12.56 -5.01 -1.82
C VAL A 169 -13.52 -5.72 -2.79
N VAL A 170 -14.80 -5.83 -2.44
CA VAL A 170 -15.82 -6.50 -3.27
C VAL A 170 -15.98 -5.78 -4.60
N LEU A 171 -16.08 -4.45 -4.60
CA LEU A 171 -16.22 -3.67 -5.82
C LEU A 171 -14.95 -3.77 -6.69
N THR A 172 -13.76 -3.81 -6.10
CA THR A 172 -12.52 -3.99 -6.84
C THR A 172 -12.48 -5.36 -7.54
N ILE A 173 -12.83 -6.45 -6.83
CA ILE A 173 -12.92 -7.79 -7.44
C ILE A 173 -13.95 -7.80 -8.57
N ALA A 174 -15.15 -7.29 -8.31
CA ALA A 174 -16.24 -7.24 -9.29
C ALA A 174 -15.85 -6.43 -10.53
N PHE A 175 -15.28 -5.24 -10.33
CA PHE A 175 -14.81 -4.38 -11.42
C PHE A 175 -13.76 -5.07 -12.28
N VAL A 176 -12.72 -5.64 -11.68
CA VAL A 176 -11.66 -6.34 -12.41
C VAL A 176 -12.23 -7.54 -13.18
N ALA A 177 -13.13 -8.31 -12.57
CA ALA A 177 -13.78 -9.45 -13.22
C ALA A 177 -14.65 -9.03 -14.40
N VAL A 178 -15.42 -7.95 -14.27
CA VAL A 178 -16.30 -7.44 -15.33
C VAL A 178 -15.50 -6.87 -16.50
N VAL A 179 -14.52 -6.02 -16.22
CA VAL A 179 -13.68 -5.40 -17.26
C VAL A 179 -12.90 -6.45 -18.05
N HIS A 180 -12.44 -7.49 -17.39
CA HIS A 180 -11.66 -8.56 -18.01
C HIS A 180 -12.45 -9.84 -18.31
N ARG A 181 -13.78 -9.76 -18.35
CA ARG A 181 -14.67 -10.93 -18.57
C ARG A 181 -14.32 -11.80 -19.78
N SER A 182 -13.85 -11.18 -20.86
CA SER A 182 -13.44 -11.90 -22.07
C SER A 182 -12.21 -12.77 -21.87
N SER A 183 -11.23 -12.27 -21.09
CA SER A 183 -10.03 -13.02 -20.72
C SER A 183 -10.33 -14.16 -19.74
N LEU A 184 -11.33 -13.97 -18.87
CA LEU A 184 -11.73 -14.94 -17.84
C LEU A 184 -12.69 -16.02 -18.35
N ARG A 185 -13.23 -15.89 -19.57
CA ARG A 185 -14.06 -16.94 -20.20
C ARG A 185 -13.27 -18.07 -20.83
N ARG A 186 -11.96 -17.88 -21.01
CA ARG A 186 -11.10 -18.92 -21.56
C ARG A 186 -10.98 -20.06 -20.55
N ARG A 187 -11.08 -21.33 -21.02
CA ARG A 187 -10.86 -22.48 -20.15
C ARG A 187 -9.41 -22.47 -19.67
N PRO A 188 -9.15 -22.65 -18.37
CA PRO A 188 -7.81 -22.76 -17.87
C PRO A 188 -7.15 -24.00 -18.48
N GLY A 189 -5.99 -23.81 -19.07
CA GLY A 189 -5.10 -24.88 -19.48
C GLY A 189 -3.93 -24.97 -18.50
N GLY A 190 -3.06 -25.95 -18.68
CA GLY A 190 -1.81 -26.07 -17.94
C GLY A 190 -1.85 -27.10 -16.81
N ASN A 191 -0.67 -27.60 -16.45
CA ASN A 191 -0.47 -28.62 -15.43
C ASN A 191 -0.27 -27.98 -14.06
N SER A 192 -0.80 -28.64 -13.03
CA SER A 192 -0.48 -28.34 -11.63
C SER A 192 0.97 -28.79 -11.38
N GLU A 193 1.90 -27.87 -11.30
CA GLU A 193 3.24 -28.19 -10.84
C GLU A 193 3.27 -28.57 -9.35
N PRO A 194 4.32 -29.31 -8.91
CA PRO A 194 4.51 -29.71 -7.52
C PRO A 194 4.52 -28.48 -6.58
N ALA A 195 4.19 -28.72 -5.32
CA ALA A 195 4.18 -27.69 -4.30
C ALA A 195 5.52 -26.96 -4.23
N THR A 196 5.50 -25.64 -4.30
CA THR A 196 6.68 -24.82 -4.03
C THR A 196 7.16 -25.10 -2.60
N ALA A 197 8.43 -25.45 -2.45
CA ALA A 197 9.00 -25.63 -1.11
C ALA A 197 8.96 -24.29 -0.36
N TRP A 198 8.45 -24.29 0.85
CA TRP A 198 8.38 -23.12 1.71
C TRP A 198 8.81 -23.46 3.13
N ARG A 199 9.14 -22.43 3.91
CA ARG A 199 9.57 -22.57 5.29
C ARG A 199 8.62 -21.81 6.22
N ALA A 200 8.23 -22.43 7.33
CA ALA A 200 7.27 -21.85 8.27
C ALA A 200 7.88 -20.81 9.23
N ARG A 201 9.18 -20.51 9.12
CA ARG A 201 9.92 -19.68 10.10
C ARG A 201 9.34 -18.28 10.29
N THR A 202 8.78 -17.71 9.23
CA THR A 202 8.23 -16.34 9.25
C THR A 202 6.72 -16.27 9.49
N LEU A 203 6.02 -17.41 9.64
CA LEU A 203 4.59 -17.38 9.97
C LEU A 203 4.31 -16.72 11.32
N LEU A 204 5.08 -17.10 12.37
CA LEU A 204 4.95 -16.49 13.69
C LEU A 204 5.30 -15.00 13.69
N PRO A 205 6.40 -14.53 13.07
CA PRO A 205 6.66 -13.11 12.87
C PRO A 205 5.55 -12.34 12.14
N ILE A 206 4.96 -12.90 11.09
CA ILE A 206 3.82 -12.27 10.38
C ILE A 206 2.63 -12.11 11.34
N ALA A 207 2.28 -13.18 12.06
CA ALA A 207 1.19 -13.12 13.03
C ALA A 207 1.48 -12.13 14.16
N ALA A 208 2.72 -12.11 14.67
CA ALA A 208 3.16 -11.17 15.70
C ALA A 208 3.08 -9.71 15.22
N ALA A 209 3.50 -9.42 13.98
CA ALA A 209 3.37 -8.10 13.39
C ALA A 209 1.90 -7.66 13.33
N GLY A 210 1.01 -8.54 12.87
CA GLY A 210 -0.45 -8.28 12.85
C GLY A 210 -1.01 -8.01 14.25
N VAL A 211 -0.64 -8.81 15.24
CA VAL A 211 -1.07 -8.62 16.65
C VAL A 211 -0.56 -7.29 17.19
N LEU A 212 0.72 -6.96 16.97
CA LEU A 212 1.28 -5.68 17.43
C LEU A 212 0.55 -4.47 16.82
N VAL A 213 0.22 -4.53 15.52
CA VAL A 213 -0.54 -3.46 14.84
C VAL A 213 -1.97 -3.36 15.36
N LEU A 214 -2.62 -4.48 15.68
CA LEU A 214 -3.99 -4.50 16.20
C LEU A 214 -4.09 -4.05 17.66
N ALA A 215 -3.14 -4.49 18.49
CA ALA A 215 -3.22 -4.31 19.95
C ALA A 215 -2.63 -2.98 20.42
N LEU A 216 -1.59 -2.49 19.76
CA LEU A 216 -0.87 -1.30 20.22
C LEU A 216 -1.39 -0.03 19.55
N SER A 217 -1.51 1.05 20.32
CA SER A 217 -1.76 2.40 19.79
C SER A 217 -0.51 3.03 19.15
N ARG A 218 0.69 2.54 19.48
CA ARG A 218 1.99 2.99 18.93
C ARG A 218 2.84 1.78 18.49
N PRO A 219 2.49 1.09 17.40
CA PRO A 219 3.15 -0.15 16.98
C PRO A 219 4.52 0.07 16.28
N ALA A 220 4.89 1.31 15.96
CA ALA A 220 6.01 1.63 15.07
C ALA A 220 7.34 0.99 15.51
N LEU A 221 7.80 1.29 16.72
CA LEU A 221 9.08 0.76 17.24
C LEU A 221 9.04 -0.73 17.51
N PRO A 222 7.99 -1.31 18.14
CA PRO A 222 7.88 -2.76 18.32
C PRO A 222 7.93 -3.54 16.99
N VAL A 223 7.23 -3.07 15.95
CA VAL A 223 7.23 -3.73 14.65
C VAL A 223 8.56 -3.55 13.91
N LEU A 224 9.21 -2.39 14.04
CA LEU A 224 10.55 -2.19 13.50
C LEU A 224 11.55 -3.15 14.16
N ALA A 225 11.52 -3.26 15.48
CA ALA A 225 12.38 -4.18 16.23
C ALA A 225 12.13 -5.65 15.83
N LEU A 226 10.88 -6.05 15.70
CA LEU A 226 10.51 -7.36 15.17
C LEU A 226 11.08 -7.58 13.76
N GLY A 227 10.90 -6.62 12.84
CA GLY A 227 11.41 -6.71 11.47
C GLY A 227 12.92 -6.88 11.41
N VAL A 228 13.66 -6.11 12.23
CA VAL A 228 15.13 -6.23 12.35
C VAL A 228 15.51 -7.61 12.90
N ALA A 229 14.87 -8.07 13.97
CA ALA A 229 15.15 -9.38 14.57
C ALA A 229 14.90 -10.52 13.57
N VAL A 230 13.81 -10.45 12.81
CA VAL A 230 13.45 -11.42 11.75
C VAL A 230 14.49 -11.39 10.62
N ALA A 231 14.89 -10.21 10.17
CA ALA A 231 15.91 -10.07 9.12
C ALA A 231 17.24 -10.67 9.51
N LEU A 232 17.65 -10.52 10.78
CA LEU A 232 18.87 -11.12 11.32
C LEU A 232 18.73 -12.65 11.48
N GLY A 233 17.58 -13.11 11.99
CA GLY A 233 17.35 -14.54 12.28
C GLY A 233 17.11 -15.41 11.03
N THR A 234 16.57 -14.83 9.94
CA THR A 234 16.27 -15.59 8.71
C THR A 234 17.41 -15.68 7.71
N GLY A 235 18.51 -14.96 7.96
CA GLY A 235 19.69 -15.01 7.10
C GLY A 235 19.52 -14.32 5.74
N ILE A 236 18.55 -13.40 5.61
CA ILE A 236 18.38 -12.57 4.39
C ILE A 236 19.64 -11.74 4.14
N GLY A 237 20.44 -11.51 5.22
CA GLY A 237 21.66 -10.73 5.19
C GLY A 237 21.40 -9.22 5.05
N VAL A 238 22.41 -8.43 5.37
CA VAL A 238 22.33 -6.95 5.36
C VAL A 238 21.93 -6.42 3.97
N ARG A 239 22.47 -6.98 2.90
CA ARG A 239 22.16 -6.55 1.54
C ARG A 239 20.68 -6.83 1.16
N GLY A 240 20.15 -7.96 1.59
CA GLY A 240 18.72 -8.31 1.38
C GLY A 240 17.81 -7.37 2.16
N SER A 241 18.10 -7.13 3.42
CA SER A 241 17.39 -6.22 4.30
C SER A 241 17.37 -4.78 3.78
N LEU A 242 18.53 -4.25 3.35
CA LEU A 242 18.63 -2.91 2.77
C LEU A 242 17.89 -2.79 1.42
N ARG A 243 17.83 -3.86 0.63
CA ARG A 243 17.03 -3.86 -0.61
C ARG A 243 15.54 -3.85 -0.30
N ALA A 244 15.11 -4.63 0.67
CA ALA A 244 13.71 -4.74 1.08
C ALA A 244 13.20 -3.45 1.73
N ALA A 245 13.85 -2.97 2.78
CA ALA A 245 13.48 -1.74 3.47
C ALA A 245 13.68 -0.49 2.61
N SER A 246 14.55 -0.55 1.58
CA SER A 246 14.85 0.59 0.69
C SER A 246 15.04 1.93 1.44
N PRO A 247 15.95 2.01 2.44
CA PRO A 247 16.02 3.13 3.38
C PRO A 247 16.23 4.49 2.69
N LEU A 248 16.97 4.53 1.59
CA LEU A 248 17.14 5.76 0.80
C LEU A 248 15.80 6.26 0.21
N LEU A 249 14.94 5.34 -0.23
CA LEU A 249 13.63 5.70 -0.74
C LEU A 249 12.74 6.22 0.39
N LEU A 250 12.70 5.52 1.53
CA LEU A 250 11.93 5.93 2.70
C LEU A 250 12.40 7.28 3.23
N LEU A 251 13.71 7.51 3.33
CA LEU A 251 14.28 8.80 3.73
C LEU A 251 13.91 9.93 2.76
N GLY A 252 13.99 9.67 1.45
CA GLY A 252 13.60 10.65 0.44
C GLY A 252 12.14 11.05 0.54
N VAL A 253 11.24 10.05 0.65
CA VAL A 253 9.80 10.29 0.78
C VAL A 253 9.46 10.95 2.11
N LEU A 254 10.09 10.55 3.22
CA LEU A 254 9.95 11.21 4.52
C LEU A 254 10.38 12.68 4.43
N GLY A 255 11.51 12.97 3.79
CA GLY A 255 12.00 14.33 3.62
C GLY A 255 11.02 15.21 2.82
N VAL A 256 10.46 14.69 1.73
CA VAL A 256 9.40 15.38 0.97
C VAL A 256 8.15 15.58 1.83
N ALA A 257 7.72 14.55 2.58
CA ALA A 257 6.56 14.64 3.46
C ALA A 257 6.75 15.72 4.54
N VAL A 258 7.95 15.81 5.14
CA VAL A 258 8.29 16.85 6.13
C VAL A 258 8.25 18.24 5.50
N ALA A 259 8.87 18.42 4.34
CA ALA A 259 8.92 19.71 3.66
C ALA A 259 7.52 20.20 3.25
N LEU A 260 6.71 19.34 2.64
CA LEU A 260 5.34 19.67 2.23
C LEU A 260 4.43 19.84 3.45
N GLY A 261 4.63 19.05 4.52
CA GLY A 261 3.91 19.21 5.77
C GLY A 261 4.21 20.50 6.49
N ALA A 262 5.47 20.97 6.47
CA ALA A 262 5.84 22.29 7.00
C ALA A 262 5.22 23.41 6.16
N LEU A 263 5.33 23.32 4.83
CA LEU A 263 4.71 24.29 3.94
C LEU A 263 3.20 24.35 4.12
N ALA A 264 2.54 23.20 4.26
CA ALA A 264 1.09 23.11 4.44
C ALA A 264 0.63 23.77 5.76
N ARG A 265 1.44 23.65 6.83
CA ARG A 265 1.17 24.35 8.11
C ARG A 265 1.36 25.85 7.97
N ALA A 266 2.45 26.28 7.35
CA ALA A 266 2.73 27.69 7.12
C ALA A 266 1.68 28.38 6.22
N ALA A 267 1.13 27.64 5.24
CA ALA A 267 0.10 28.11 4.32
C ALA A 267 -1.33 27.75 4.74
N ASP A 268 -1.51 27.15 5.91
CA ASP A 268 -2.81 26.70 6.47
C ASP A 268 -3.65 25.82 5.51
N VAL A 269 -2.97 24.96 4.72
CA VAL A 269 -3.64 24.10 3.75
C VAL A 269 -4.60 23.10 4.42
N GLY A 270 -4.30 22.68 5.65
CA GLY A 270 -5.16 21.79 6.42
C GLY A 270 -6.57 22.35 6.65
N HIS A 271 -6.73 23.68 6.64
CA HIS A 271 -8.02 24.35 6.75
C HIS A 271 -9.04 23.92 5.67
N LEU A 272 -8.56 23.47 4.52
CA LEU A 272 -9.41 22.95 3.43
C LEU A 272 -10.32 21.79 3.85
N VAL A 273 -9.92 21.00 4.85
CA VAL A 273 -10.68 19.83 5.31
C VAL A 273 -11.23 19.97 6.74
N VAL A 274 -10.91 21.06 7.45
CA VAL A 274 -11.39 21.32 8.82
C VAL A 274 -12.88 21.68 8.82
N HIS A 275 -13.36 22.37 7.79
CA HIS A 275 -14.76 22.82 7.69
C HIS A 275 -15.53 22.13 6.55
N SER A 276 -14.90 21.25 5.80
CA SER A 276 -15.52 20.55 4.67
C SER A 276 -16.44 19.42 5.13
N GLY A 277 -17.52 19.20 4.38
CA GLY A 277 -18.36 18.02 4.55
C GLY A 277 -17.63 16.72 4.19
N ARG A 278 -18.15 15.57 4.66
CA ARG A 278 -17.49 14.27 4.46
C ARG A 278 -17.22 13.93 2.99
N TRP A 279 -18.12 14.27 2.08
CA TRP A 279 -17.97 14.04 0.65
C TRP A 279 -16.85 14.90 0.07
N GLU A 280 -16.88 16.18 0.39
CA GLU A 280 -15.87 17.14 -0.04
C GLU A 280 -14.48 16.74 0.46
N THR A 281 -14.36 16.40 1.74
CA THR A 281 -13.11 15.90 2.35
C THR A 281 -12.55 14.73 1.57
N ALA A 282 -13.37 13.73 1.22
CA ALA A 282 -12.91 12.56 0.48
C ALA A 282 -12.44 12.91 -0.94
N TRP A 283 -13.16 13.78 -1.65
CA TRP A 283 -12.77 14.16 -3.01
C TRP A 283 -11.55 15.07 -3.02
N VAL A 284 -11.43 16.01 -2.09
CA VAL A 284 -10.21 16.83 -1.92
C VAL A 284 -9.00 15.93 -1.62
N ALA A 285 -9.17 14.96 -0.75
CA ALA A 285 -8.12 14.00 -0.42
C ALA A 285 -7.71 13.14 -1.62
N ALA A 286 -8.67 12.64 -2.40
CA ALA A 286 -8.40 11.87 -3.60
C ALA A 286 -7.67 12.70 -4.67
N ALA A 287 -8.09 13.94 -4.89
CA ALA A 287 -7.43 14.87 -5.81
C ALA A 287 -5.99 15.18 -5.34
N ALA A 288 -5.81 15.50 -4.06
CA ALA A 288 -4.50 15.76 -3.49
C ALA A 288 -3.57 14.53 -3.63
N ALA A 289 -4.08 13.32 -3.35
CA ALA A 289 -3.31 12.09 -3.53
C ALA A 289 -2.80 11.92 -4.95
N VAL A 290 -3.60 12.23 -5.97
CA VAL A 290 -3.20 12.14 -7.37
C VAL A 290 -2.17 13.20 -7.75
N LEU A 291 -2.32 14.43 -7.23
CA LEU A 291 -1.49 15.58 -7.59
C LEU A 291 -0.10 15.54 -6.95
N VAL A 292 -0.04 15.21 -5.66
CA VAL A 292 1.22 15.30 -4.89
C VAL A 292 1.64 13.96 -4.27
N ASN A 293 0.96 12.87 -4.57
CA ASN A 293 1.06 11.55 -3.92
C ASN A 293 0.32 11.49 -2.57
N ASN A 294 -0.20 10.29 -2.23
CA ASN A 294 -1.03 10.11 -1.02
C ASN A 294 -0.29 10.41 0.29
N LEU A 295 1.00 10.11 0.38
CA LEU A 295 1.79 10.34 1.60
C LEU A 295 1.97 11.84 1.91
N PRO A 296 2.51 12.67 1.00
CA PRO A 296 2.53 14.11 1.20
C PRO A 296 1.15 14.70 1.42
N ALA A 297 0.14 14.25 0.64
CA ALA A 297 -1.24 14.70 0.81
C ALA A 297 -1.77 14.42 2.22
N ALA A 298 -1.47 13.24 2.79
CA ALA A 298 -1.85 12.90 4.16
C ALA A 298 -1.24 13.86 5.17
N VAL A 299 0.08 14.16 5.08
CA VAL A 299 0.74 15.09 6.00
C VAL A 299 0.20 16.52 5.86
N MET A 300 -0.09 16.95 4.63
CA MET A 300 -0.62 18.28 4.34
C MET A 300 -2.05 18.45 4.87
N LEU A 301 -2.95 17.53 4.52
CA LEU A 301 -4.38 17.66 4.85
C LEU A 301 -4.70 17.30 6.31
N SER A 302 -3.83 16.54 6.99
CA SER A 302 -3.94 16.27 8.41
C SER A 302 -2.96 17.09 9.27
N ALA A 303 -2.48 18.23 8.77
CA ALA A 303 -1.70 19.19 9.55
C ALA A 303 -2.51 19.73 10.72
N HIS A 304 -3.81 19.88 10.56
CA HIS A 304 -4.82 20.10 11.59
C HIS A 304 -5.75 18.90 11.68
N LEU A 305 -6.48 18.77 12.81
CA LEU A 305 -7.44 17.69 12.97
C LEU A 305 -8.59 17.86 11.95
N PRO A 306 -8.76 16.95 10.98
CA PRO A 306 -9.83 17.05 10.00
C PRO A 306 -11.20 16.80 10.64
N ALA A 307 -12.26 17.48 10.17
CA ALA A 307 -13.61 17.24 10.64
C ALA A 307 -14.10 15.80 10.39
N HIS A 308 -13.64 15.21 9.29
CA HIS A 308 -14.03 13.87 8.85
C HIS A 308 -12.79 12.98 8.55
N PRO A 309 -12.06 12.51 9.59
CA PRO A 309 -10.81 11.75 9.39
C PRO A 309 -11.00 10.48 8.54
N ARG A 310 -12.13 9.79 8.72
CA ARG A 310 -12.46 8.58 7.94
C ARG A 310 -12.68 8.89 6.46
N ALA A 311 -13.39 9.97 6.15
CA ALA A 311 -13.57 10.41 4.77
C ALA A 311 -12.24 10.83 4.12
N LEU A 312 -11.37 11.49 4.89
CA LEU A 312 -10.00 11.81 4.46
C LEU A 312 -9.24 10.54 4.07
N LEU A 313 -9.27 9.51 4.92
CA LEU A 313 -8.63 8.22 4.66
C LEU A 313 -9.19 7.55 3.41
N LEU A 314 -10.52 7.53 3.22
CA LEU A 314 -11.13 6.96 2.01
C LEU A 314 -10.61 7.64 0.74
N GLY A 315 -10.48 8.95 0.74
CA GLY A 315 -9.93 9.69 -0.39
C GLY A 315 -8.44 9.41 -0.62
N LEU A 316 -7.64 9.40 0.45
CA LEU A 316 -6.19 9.17 0.38
C LEU A 316 -5.81 7.74 -0.06
N ASP A 317 -6.60 6.73 0.31
CA ASP A 317 -6.28 5.33 0.05
C ASP A 317 -6.90 4.81 -1.25
N LEU A 318 -8.13 5.24 -1.60
CA LEU A 318 -8.82 4.82 -2.82
C LEU A 318 -8.53 5.75 -4.01
N GLY A 319 -8.27 7.03 -3.74
CA GLY A 319 -7.92 8.03 -4.76
C GLY A 319 -6.71 7.67 -5.63
N PRO A 320 -5.64 7.08 -5.08
CA PRO A 320 -4.49 6.62 -5.87
C PRO A 320 -4.82 5.65 -7.00
N ASN A 321 -5.96 4.98 -6.96
CA ASN A 321 -6.42 4.16 -8.09
C ASN A 321 -6.66 4.98 -9.38
N LEU A 322 -6.84 6.31 -9.30
CA LEU A 322 -7.02 7.20 -10.45
C LEU A 322 -5.76 7.32 -11.34
N ALA A 323 -4.58 7.39 -10.73
CA ALA A 323 -3.35 7.60 -11.48
C ALA A 323 -2.13 6.97 -10.78
N VAL A 324 -1.16 6.52 -11.57
CA VAL A 324 0.08 5.89 -11.05
C VAL A 324 0.88 6.86 -10.16
N THR A 325 0.72 8.17 -10.32
CA THR A 325 1.32 9.19 -9.47
C THR A 325 0.74 9.21 -8.06
N GLY A 326 -0.48 8.68 -7.86
CA GLY A 326 -1.24 8.77 -6.62
C GLY A 326 -0.63 8.01 -5.44
N SER A 327 0.18 6.97 -5.68
CA SER A 327 0.84 6.22 -4.62
C SER A 327 2.22 5.70 -5.03
N LEU A 328 3.10 5.53 -4.05
CA LEU A 328 4.39 4.88 -4.27
C LEU A 328 4.20 3.41 -4.71
N SER A 329 3.22 2.73 -4.16
CA SER A 329 2.88 1.34 -4.51
C SER A 329 2.57 1.17 -6.00
N ALA A 330 1.88 2.12 -6.64
CA ALA A 330 1.61 2.07 -8.08
C ALA A 330 2.90 2.18 -8.91
N VAL A 331 3.87 2.98 -8.49
CA VAL A 331 5.20 3.06 -9.12
C VAL A 331 5.98 1.77 -8.91
N LEU A 332 5.93 1.19 -7.71
CA LEU A 332 6.56 -0.10 -7.39
C LEU A 332 5.93 -1.23 -8.20
N TRP A 333 4.60 -1.27 -8.29
CA TRP A 333 3.85 -2.21 -9.13
C TRP A 333 4.33 -2.16 -10.58
N HIS A 334 4.39 -0.98 -11.18
CA HIS A 334 4.83 -0.83 -12.56
C HIS A 334 6.24 -1.41 -12.79
N ARG A 335 7.16 -1.17 -11.84
CA ARG A 335 8.53 -1.69 -11.91
C ARG A 335 8.58 -3.20 -11.73
N VAL A 336 7.89 -3.73 -10.72
CA VAL A 336 7.88 -5.16 -10.42
C VAL A 336 7.20 -5.94 -11.54
N ALA A 337 6.07 -5.46 -12.05
CA ALA A 337 5.38 -6.05 -13.19
C ALA A 337 6.28 -6.10 -14.44
N THR A 338 6.97 -4.99 -14.75
CA THR A 338 7.92 -4.93 -15.88
C THR A 338 9.10 -5.90 -15.67
N ALA A 339 9.65 -5.95 -14.45
CA ALA A 339 10.72 -6.88 -14.10
C ALA A 339 10.29 -8.35 -14.18
N SER A 340 9.01 -8.62 -13.96
CA SER A 340 8.37 -9.94 -14.13
C SER A 340 8.00 -10.25 -15.58
N GLY A 341 8.38 -9.40 -16.55
CA GLY A 341 8.12 -9.61 -17.98
C GLY A 341 6.71 -9.23 -18.43
N ALA A 342 5.89 -8.63 -17.58
CA ALA A 342 4.60 -8.08 -17.98
C ALA A 342 4.73 -6.69 -18.63
N ARG A 343 3.67 -6.23 -19.29
CA ARG A 343 3.63 -4.92 -19.97
C ARG A 343 2.56 -4.03 -19.34
N PRO A 344 2.81 -3.45 -18.14
CA PRO A 344 1.86 -2.53 -17.51
C PRO A 344 1.73 -1.25 -18.35
N SER A 345 0.51 -0.75 -18.51
CA SER A 345 0.20 0.50 -19.20
C SER A 345 -0.37 1.51 -18.23
N VAL A 346 0.30 2.65 -18.08
CA VAL A 346 -0.14 3.78 -17.25
C VAL A 346 -1.49 4.32 -17.74
N VAL A 347 -1.66 4.44 -19.07
CA VAL A 347 -2.93 4.90 -19.66
C VAL A 347 -4.08 3.97 -19.30
N ARG A 348 -3.86 2.64 -19.41
CA ARG A 348 -4.89 1.65 -19.06
C ARG A 348 -5.18 1.63 -17.56
N TYR A 349 -4.16 1.82 -16.71
CA TYR A 349 -4.34 2.00 -15.27
C TYR A 349 -5.30 3.15 -14.98
N SER A 350 -5.01 4.34 -15.52
CA SER A 350 -5.85 5.53 -15.30
C SER A 350 -7.25 5.39 -15.92
N ALA A 351 -7.37 4.75 -17.08
CA ALA A 351 -8.67 4.49 -17.69
C ALA A 351 -9.57 3.59 -16.81
N TYR A 352 -8.99 2.59 -16.15
CA TYR A 352 -9.72 1.77 -15.17
C TYR A 352 -9.98 2.55 -13.88
N GLY A 353 -9.01 3.31 -13.43
CA GLY A 353 -9.06 4.08 -12.19
C GLY A 353 -10.12 5.18 -12.20
N ILE A 354 -10.35 5.86 -13.35
CA ILE A 354 -11.39 6.88 -13.49
C ILE A 354 -12.80 6.32 -13.18
N VAL A 355 -13.01 5.02 -13.36
CA VAL A 355 -14.29 4.37 -13.00
C VAL A 355 -14.21 3.78 -11.59
N LEU A 356 -13.14 3.05 -11.28
CA LEU A 356 -13.03 2.30 -10.03
C LEU A 356 -12.93 3.22 -8.80
N ALA A 357 -12.08 4.25 -8.84
CA ALA A 357 -11.85 5.09 -7.66
C ALA A 357 -13.11 5.87 -7.25
N PRO A 358 -13.83 6.57 -8.14
CA PRO A 358 -15.07 7.23 -7.75
C PRO A 358 -16.14 6.25 -7.24
N LEU A 359 -16.26 5.08 -7.88
CA LEU A 359 -17.21 4.06 -7.45
C LEU A 359 -16.92 3.57 -6.03
N THR A 360 -15.66 3.24 -5.74
CA THR A 360 -15.25 2.73 -4.43
C THR A 360 -15.30 3.80 -3.35
N ILE A 361 -14.87 5.04 -3.63
CA ILE A 361 -14.97 6.16 -2.68
C ILE A 361 -16.43 6.45 -2.34
N ALA A 362 -17.30 6.59 -3.35
CA ALA A 362 -18.71 6.89 -3.11
C ALA A 362 -19.40 5.77 -2.33
N ALA A 363 -19.20 4.52 -2.72
CA ALA A 363 -19.80 3.38 -2.03
C ALA A 363 -19.26 3.22 -0.59
N ALA A 364 -17.97 3.43 -0.37
CA ALA A 364 -17.36 3.39 0.96
C ALA A 364 -17.91 4.51 1.87
N LEU A 365 -18.10 5.73 1.34
CA LEU A 365 -18.71 6.84 2.09
C LEU A 365 -20.15 6.54 2.51
N LEU A 366 -20.93 5.84 1.67
CA LEU A 366 -22.32 5.50 2.01
C LEU A 366 -22.43 4.54 3.19
N VAL A 367 -21.46 3.63 3.37
CA VAL A 367 -21.47 2.63 4.44
C VAL A 367 -20.65 3.04 5.68
N THR A 368 -19.88 4.13 5.59
CA THR A 368 -19.10 4.65 6.71
C THR A 368 -20.00 5.57 7.52
N SER A 369 -20.21 5.26 8.81
CA SER A 369 -20.89 6.18 9.73
C SER A 369 -20.09 7.47 9.88
N ALA A 370 -20.76 8.56 10.11
CA ALA A 370 -20.14 9.88 10.30
C ALA A 370 -19.11 9.88 11.43
#